data_53e791d37855b58d3132815614c6b4eb
#
_entry.id   53e791d37855b58d3132815614c6b4eb
#
_cell.length_a   1.000
_cell.length_b   1.000
_cell.length_c   1.000
_cell.angle_alpha   90.00
_cell.angle_beta   90.00
_cell.angle_gamma   90.00
#
_symmetry.space_group_name_H-M   'P 1'
#
loop_
_entity.id
_entity.type
_entity.pdbx_description
1 polymer ?
#
loop_
_entity_poly.entity_id
_entity_poly.type
_entity_poly.pdbx_seq_one_letter_code
_entity_poly.pdbx_strand_id
1 'polypeptide(L)'
;QVGEQIKKTLEDEGRDLIKQLLSEGNTDEGFDNAFDLLGNVGLYMAACRRHEITDPSKDSSSPLKEASGLAMNIGASIGVVPRFATAHLSTHNKAVDGVYKSFTSLPAEKLFLDYNTKAILAYKRASDALLKLHSLGISHPMCQELLQVVKVSLNDVIQSNQFLFDQLSVDDFFFSVRPYYKPYHVGFQVYRGANAGDFAGINVIDILLGLCLAKEPAYSQMLVDKFMYMMPEDQGILRDCMRRTSFMDDFLNATDSNAKWYKDNLTLFLEICELHGEAATQHHNQLVEKYIATPSNSLKETQLDNITASGPPLEVLISALEKLRDRRAAADRNDIPTRFKDIETLKNRLKKHSTQYKNYKKDFILTNANYLLNHSVGRPLKDTETIFTNQFFEPWSSSLDEPWNQWLPVIDHFTNELAQLFNAKKEEFCPQINLSSGLTKILQSFEENQNKKMVVLMSEVDFPGMGFVLQKALPNHSEIRFIPSKEDVTDYTVW
;
A
#
# COMPACT_ATOMS: atom_id res chain seq x y z
N GLN A 1 12.96 -43.21 -11.81
CA GLN A 1 12.15 -44.00 -10.85
C GLN A 1 11.30 -43.08 -9.94
N VAL A 2 11.89 -42.07 -9.28
CA VAL A 2 11.11 -41.15 -8.38
C VAL A 2 10.07 -40.33 -9.15
N GLY A 3 10.41 -39.80 -10.31
CA GLY A 3 9.48 -39.02 -11.13
C GLY A 3 8.27 -39.82 -11.61
N GLU A 4 8.47 -41.07 -12.00
CA GLU A 4 7.37 -41.98 -12.40
C GLU A 4 6.46 -42.34 -11.23
N GLN A 5 7.01 -42.48 -10.03
CA GLN A 5 6.21 -42.74 -8.84
C GLN A 5 5.33 -41.52 -8.48
N ILE A 6 5.91 -40.31 -8.52
CA ILE A 6 5.14 -39.07 -8.30
C ILE A 6 4.02 -38.92 -9.34
N LYS A 7 4.34 -39.17 -10.61
CA LYS A 7 3.36 -39.11 -11.69
C LYS A 7 2.19 -40.05 -11.41
N LYS A 8 2.46 -41.30 -11.05
CA LYS A 8 1.41 -42.29 -10.71
C LYS A 8 0.57 -41.84 -9.50
N THR A 9 1.20 -41.34 -8.45
CA THR A 9 0.46 -40.79 -7.27
C THR A 9 -0.46 -39.65 -7.67
N LEU A 10 -0.02 -38.73 -8.54
CA LEU A 10 -0.87 -37.64 -9.03
C LEU A 10 -2.01 -38.13 -9.91
N GLU A 11 -1.79 -39.14 -10.77
CA GLU A 11 -2.81 -39.71 -11.64
C GLU A 11 -3.88 -40.51 -10.88
N ASP A 12 -3.47 -41.28 -9.88
CA ASP A 12 -4.36 -42.18 -9.12
C ASP A 12 -4.95 -41.46 -7.89
N GLU A 13 -4.10 -41.24 -6.84
CA GLU A 13 -4.53 -40.68 -5.56
C GLU A 13 -4.97 -39.21 -5.69
N GLY A 14 -4.21 -38.41 -6.42
CA GLY A 14 -4.53 -37.00 -6.62
C GLY A 14 -5.87 -36.80 -7.33
N ARG A 15 -6.15 -37.59 -8.34
CA ARG A 15 -7.43 -37.55 -9.05
C ARG A 15 -8.62 -37.97 -8.17
N ASP A 16 -8.43 -38.98 -7.32
CA ASP A 16 -9.48 -39.43 -6.41
C ASP A 16 -9.75 -38.40 -5.30
N LEU A 17 -8.72 -37.73 -4.78
CA LEU A 17 -8.89 -36.60 -3.87
C LEU A 17 -9.66 -35.44 -4.52
N ILE A 18 -9.35 -35.10 -5.77
CA ILE A 18 -10.11 -34.07 -6.50
C ILE A 18 -11.57 -34.44 -6.64
N LYS A 19 -11.89 -35.70 -6.91
CA LYS A 19 -13.29 -36.15 -6.99
C LYS A 19 -14.04 -36.04 -5.66
N GLN A 20 -13.37 -36.29 -4.54
CA GLN A 20 -13.94 -36.08 -3.20
C GLN A 20 -14.21 -34.58 -2.97
N LEU A 21 -13.28 -33.72 -3.34
CA LEU A 21 -13.41 -32.26 -3.21
C LEU A 21 -14.52 -31.66 -4.10
N LEU A 22 -15.02 -32.37 -5.13
CA LEU A 22 -16.13 -31.88 -5.95
C LEU A 22 -17.40 -31.66 -5.11
N SER A 23 -17.64 -32.47 -4.10
CA SER A 23 -18.77 -32.32 -3.17
C SER A 23 -18.59 -31.17 -2.18
N GLU A 24 -17.34 -30.77 -1.94
CA GLU A 24 -16.93 -29.67 -1.04
C GLU A 24 -16.76 -28.34 -1.76
N GLY A 25 -16.93 -28.30 -3.08
CA GLY A 25 -16.78 -27.09 -3.90
C GLY A 25 -17.84 -26.01 -3.63
N ASN A 26 -18.46 -26.05 -2.45
CA ASN A 26 -19.36 -25.04 -1.93
C ASN A 26 -18.58 -23.83 -1.41
N THR A 27 -18.96 -22.63 -1.85
CA THR A 27 -18.35 -21.37 -1.44
C THR A 27 -19.11 -20.65 -0.31
N ASP A 28 -20.10 -21.30 0.29
CA ASP A 28 -20.95 -20.75 1.36
C ASP A 28 -20.16 -20.44 2.65
N GLU A 29 -18.99 -21.06 2.83
CA GLU A 29 -18.09 -20.79 3.96
C GLU A 29 -17.23 -19.51 3.82
N GLY A 30 -17.48 -18.74 2.77
CA GLY A 30 -16.85 -17.46 2.52
C GLY A 30 -15.58 -17.51 1.67
N PHE A 31 -15.05 -16.32 1.40
CA PHE A 31 -13.92 -16.12 0.48
C PHE A 31 -12.67 -16.92 0.87
N ASP A 32 -12.25 -16.85 2.13
CA ASP A 32 -10.97 -17.43 2.57
C ASP A 32 -10.92 -18.95 2.42
N ASN A 33 -12.01 -19.66 2.73
CA ASN A 33 -12.06 -21.11 2.59
C ASN A 33 -12.16 -21.52 1.12
N ALA A 34 -12.97 -20.82 0.33
CA ALA A 34 -13.07 -21.05 -1.10
C ALA A 34 -11.74 -20.74 -1.83
N PHE A 35 -11.03 -19.67 -1.43
CA PHE A 35 -9.72 -19.32 -1.97
C PHE A 35 -8.68 -20.38 -1.60
N ASP A 36 -8.67 -20.86 -0.37
CA ASP A 36 -7.77 -21.93 0.06
C ASP A 36 -7.99 -23.24 -0.72
N LEU A 37 -9.26 -23.63 -0.92
CA LEU A 37 -9.63 -24.79 -1.72
C LEU A 37 -9.18 -24.62 -3.19
N LEU A 38 -9.40 -23.45 -3.80
CA LEU A 38 -8.89 -23.14 -5.13
C LEU A 38 -7.37 -23.29 -5.21
N GLY A 39 -6.65 -22.86 -4.17
CA GLY A 39 -5.22 -23.04 -4.04
C GLY A 39 -4.82 -24.49 -4.11
N ASN A 40 -5.47 -25.38 -3.34
CA ASN A 40 -5.18 -26.80 -3.33
C ASN A 40 -5.41 -27.46 -4.71
N VAL A 41 -6.54 -27.15 -5.35
CA VAL A 41 -6.85 -27.63 -6.71
C VAL A 41 -5.82 -27.12 -7.74
N GLY A 42 -5.49 -25.83 -7.67
CA GLY A 42 -4.51 -25.22 -8.57
C GLY A 42 -3.09 -25.76 -8.39
N LEU A 43 -2.66 -26.02 -7.15
CA LEU A 43 -1.37 -26.65 -6.85
C LEU A 43 -1.30 -28.07 -7.43
N TYR A 44 -2.37 -28.86 -7.29
CA TYR A 44 -2.47 -30.18 -7.93
C TYR A 44 -2.31 -30.08 -9.46
N MET A 45 -3.05 -29.17 -10.11
CA MET A 45 -2.96 -28.98 -11.56
C MET A 45 -1.57 -28.54 -12.03
N ALA A 46 -0.92 -27.66 -11.28
CA ALA A 46 0.46 -27.24 -11.55
C ALA A 46 1.47 -28.38 -11.36
N ALA A 47 1.27 -29.24 -10.34
CA ALA A 47 2.08 -30.45 -10.16
C ALA A 47 1.90 -31.43 -11.33
N CYS A 48 0.66 -31.66 -11.78
CA CYS A 48 0.36 -32.48 -12.95
C CYS A 48 1.08 -31.94 -14.22
N ARG A 49 1.10 -30.63 -14.40
CA ARG A 49 1.84 -29.98 -15.50
C ARG A 49 3.34 -30.20 -15.35
N ARG A 50 3.91 -30.06 -14.15
CA ARG A 50 5.34 -30.26 -13.89
C ARG A 50 5.80 -31.68 -14.20
N HIS A 51 4.95 -32.68 -13.93
CA HIS A 51 5.22 -34.09 -14.11
C HIS A 51 4.67 -34.66 -15.44
N GLU A 52 4.39 -33.79 -16.42
CA GLU A 52 4.02 -34.15 -17.80
C GLU A 52 2.74 -35.00 -17.92
N ILE A 53 1.81 -34.87 -16.97
CA ILE A 53 0.44 -35.38 -17.07
C ILE A 53 -0.40 -34.50 -17.98
N THR A 54 -0.11 -33.19 -17.98
CA THR A 54 -0.69 -32.20 -18.89
C THR A 54 0.39 -31.40 -19.58
N ASP A 55 0.18 -31.03 -20.84
CA ASP A 55 1.11 -30.22 -21.61
C ASP A 55 0.37 -29.21 -22.48
N PRO A 56 0.36 -27.89 -22.09
CA PRO A 56 -0.33 -26.87 -22.86
C PRO A 56 0.15 -26.71 -24.29
N SER A 57 1.33 -27.22 -24.64
CA SER A 57 1.85 -27.17 -26.02
C SER A 57 1.28 -28.30 -26.90
N LYS A 58 0.74 -29.35 -26.30
CA LYS A 58 0.20 -30.55 -26.99
C LYS A 58 -1.31 -30.68 -26.83
N ASP A 59 -1.83 -30.27 -25.69
CA ASP A 59 -3.22 -30.41 -25.33
C ASP A 59 -4.04 -29.19 -25.81
N SER A 60 -5.17 -29.39 -26.43
CA SER A 60 -6.13 -28.32 -26.79
C SER A 60 -7.01 -27.90 -25.59
N SER A 61 -7.06 -28.71 -24.54
CA SER A 61 -7.77 -28.47 -23.29
C SER A 61 -7.18 -29.32 -22.19
N SER A 62 -7.45 -28.94 -20.91
CA SER A 62 -7.00 -29.73 -19.78
C SER A 62 -7.58 -31.14 -19.79
N PRO A 63 -6.77 -32.20 -19.71
CA PRO A 63 -7.26 -33.56 -19.49
C PRO A 63 -7.82 -33.76 -18.06
N LEU A 64 -7.52 -32.85 -17.14
CA LEU A 64 -7.98 -32.86 -15.74
C LEU A 64 -9.37 -32.21 -15.65
N LYS A 65 -10.40 -32.87 -16.16
CA LYS A 65 -11.75 -32.29 -16.31
C LYS A 65 -12.40 -31.94 -14.98
N GLU A 66 -12.28 -32.80 -14.00
CA GLU A 66 -12.85 -32.63 -12.67
C GLU A 66 -12.18 -31.45 -11.93
N ALA A 67 -10.85 -31.41 -11.93
CA ALA A 67 -10.09 -30.31 -11.33
C ALA A 67 -10.36 -28.96 -12.02
N SER A 68 -10.46 -28.97 -13.37
CA SER A 68 -10.80 -27.77 -14.14
C SER A 68 -12.21 -27.27 -13.83
N GLY A 69 -13.20 -28.18 -13.77
CA GLY A 69 -14.57 -27.83 -13.43
C GLY A 69 -14.68 -27.23 -12.03
N LEU A 70 -14.03 -27.85 -11.05
CA LEU A 70 -13.99 -27.36 -9.67
C LEU A 70 -13.30 -25.99 -9.57
N ALA A 71 -12.14 -25.84 -10.18
CA ALA A 71 -11.41 -24.55 -10.17
C ALA A 71 -12.22 -23.43 -10.83
N MET A 72 -12.89 -23.70 -11.98
CA MET A 72 -13.73 -22.71 -12.66
C MET A 72 -14.95 -22.32 -11.81
N ASN A 73 -15.60 -23.27 -11.16
CA ASN A 73 -16.76 -23.00 -10.31
C ASN A 73 -16.38 -22.11 -9.11
N ILE A 74 -15.31 -22.49 -8.39
CA ILE A 74 -14.83 -21.71 -7.24
C ILE A 74 -14.35 -20.32 -7.71
N GLY A 75 -13.52 -20.25 -8.75
CA GLY A 75 -13.00 -18.98 -9.27
C GLY A 75 -14.10 -18.00 -9.68
N ALA A 76 -15.16 -18.51 -10.36
CA ALA A 76 -16.32 -17.70 -10.73
C ALA A 76 -17.08 -17.20 -9.49
N SER A 77 -17.24 -18.04 -8.47
CA SER A 77 -17.97 -17.67 -7.25
C SER A 77 -17.30 -16.59 -6.43
N ILE A 78 -15.96 -16.57 -6.36
CA ILE A 78 -15.19 -15.63 -5.55
C ILE A 78 -14.51 -14.51 -6.37
N GLY A 79 -14.75 -14.47 -7.69
CA GLY A 79 -14.25 -13.40 -8.55
C GLY A 79 -12.73 -13.42 -8.81
N VAL A 80 -12.10 -14.62 -8.80
CA VAL A 80 -10.68 -14.80 -9.09
C VAL A 80 -10.47 -15.75 -10.27
N VAL A 81 -9.31 -15.67 -10.93
CA VAL A 81 -8.96 -16.61 -12.00
C VAL A 81 -8.79 -18.03 -11.45
N PRO A 82 -9.25 -19.07 -12.16
CA PRO A 82 -9.31 -20.45 -11.67
C PRO A 82 -7.94 -21.14 -11.69
N ARG A 83 -6.95 -20.56 -11.04
CA ARG A 83 -5.59 -21.13 -10.92
C ARG A 83 -5.02 -20.87 -9.53
N PHE A 84 -3.95 -21.57 -9.16
CA PHE A 84 -3.23 -21.14 -7.97
C PHE A 84 -2.51 -19.80 -8.24
N ALA A 85 -2.54 -18.91 -7.27
CA ALA A 85 -1.81 -17.66 -7.27
C ALA A 85 -0.64 -17.74 -6.28
N THR A 86 0.35 -16.87 -6.40
CA THR A 86 1.45 -16.78 -5.43
C THR A 86 0.94 -16.54 -4.01
N ALA A 87 -0.20 -15.86 -3.86
CA ALA A 87 -0.84 -15.64 -2.57
C ALA A 87 -1.15 -16.94 -1.81
N HIS A 88 -1.49 -18.04 -2.51
CA HIS A 88 -1.75 -19.35 -1.86
C HIS A 88 -0.50 -19.96 -1.20
N LEU A 89 0.69 -19.58 -1.65
CA LEU A 89 1.97 -20.03 -1.11
C LEU A 89 2.69 -18.95 -0.27
N SER A 90 2.09 -17.76 -0.13
CA SER A 90 2.67 -16.63 0.59
C SER A 90 1.69 -16.05 1.62
N THR A 91 1.02 -14.96 1.29
CA THR A 91 0.17 -14.19 2.21
C THR A 91 -1.08 -14.94 2.70
N HIS A 92 -1.57 -15.92 1.95
CA HIS A 92 -2.75 -16.74 2.26
C HIS A 92 -2.40 -18.22 2.43
N ASN A 93 -1.16 -18.55 2.68
CA ASN A 93 -0.74 -19.93 2.91
C ASN A 93 -1.14 -20.36 4.33
N LYS A 94 -2.20 -21.15 4.44
CA LYS A 94 -2.67 -21.69 5.72
C LYS A 94 -1.88 -22.96 6.06
N ALA A 95 -1.29 -22.98 7.27
CA ALA A 95 -0.65 -24.19 7.78
C ALA A 95 -1.71 -25.22 8.23
N VAL A 96 -1.48 -26.48 7.88
CA VAL A 96 -2.21 -27.63 8.42
C VAL A 96 -1.23 -28.43 9.27
N ASP A 97 -1.54 -28.64 10.53
CA ASP A 97 -0.66 -29.31 11.50
C ASP A 97 0.76 -28.68 11.57
N GLY A 98 0.84 -27.35 11.44
CA GLY A 98 2.09 -26.61 11.44
C GLY A 98 2.88 -26.65 10.13
N VAL A 99 2.37 -27.31 9.09
CA VAL A 99 3.00 -27.43 7.77
C VAL A 99 2.32 -26.51 6.78
N TYR A 100 3.11 -25.60 6.18
CA TYR A 100 2.67 -24.74 5.09
C TYR A 100 2.70 -25.47 3.75
N LYS A 101 1.81 -25.06 2.84
CA LYS A 101 1.79 -25.59 1.47
C LYS A 101 3.07 -25.26 0.73
N SER A 102 3.60 -26.23 0.01
CA SER A 102 4.73 -26.12 -0.92
C SER A 102 4.64 -27.21 -1.97
N PHE A 103 5.34 -27.08 -3.09
CA PHE A 103 5.44 -28.13 -4.10
C PHE A 103 6.46 -29.20 -3.74
N THR A 104 7.49 -28.82 -3.02
CA THR A 104 8.61 -29.68 -2.68
C THR A 104 9.00 -29.54 -1.21
N SER A 105 9.80 -30.45 -0.70
CA SER A 105 10.45 -30.35 0.60
C SER A 105 11.84 -29.68 0.53
N LEU A 106 12.22 -29.11 -0.61
CA LEU A 106 13.54 -28.52 -0.82
C LEU A 106 13.71 -27.25 0.02
N PRO A 107 14.84 -27.10 0.72
CA PRO A 107 15.16 -25.86 1.43
C PRO A 107 15.11 -24.62 0.52
N ALA A 108 15.45 -24.77 -0.75
CA ALA A 108 15.39 -23.68 -1.74
C ALA A 108 13.98 -23.15 -1.97
N GLU A 109 12.95 -24.00 -2.01
CA GLU A 109 11.58 -23.57 -2.14
C GLU A 109 11.10 -22.83 -0.87
N LYS A 110 11.38 -23.38 0.29
CA LYS A 110 11.05 -22.75 1.57
C LYS A 110 11.69 -21.36 1.68
N LEU A 111 12.98 -21.26 1.38
CA LEU A 111 13.70 -20.00 1.38
C LEU A 111 13.06 -18.97 0.43
N PHE A 112 12.75 -19.42 -0.80
CA PHE A 112 12.10 -18.60 -1.81
C PHE A 112 10.73 -18.08 -1.32
N LEU A 113 9.87 -18.94 -0.77
CA LEU A 113 8.56 -18.58 -0.27
C LEU A 113 8.64 -17.62 0.92
N ASP A 114 9.49 -17.90 1.90
CA ASP A 114 9.64 -17.08 3.12
C ASP A 114 10.07 -15.65 2.79
N TYR A 115 11.11 -15.49 1.96
CA TYR A 115 11.64 -14.16 1.65
C TYR A 115 10.82 -13.40 0.62
N ASN A 116 10.18 -14.07 -0.34
CA ASN A 116 9.17 -13.44 -1.18
C ASN A 116 7.99 -12.92 -0.37
N THR A 117 7.51 -13.69 0.60
CA THR A 117 6.41 -13.27 1.48
C THR A 117 6.80 -12.02 2.27
N LYS A 118 8.00 -11.99 2.85
CA LYS A 118 8.52 -10.80 3.56
C LYS A 118 8.57 -9.58 2.66
N ALA A 119 9.08 -9.72 1.43
CA ALA A 119 9.15 -8.63 0.47
C ALA A 119 7.75 -8.15 0.04
N ILE A 120 6.79 -9.06 -0.23
CA ILE A 120 5.40 -8.73 -0.56
C ILE A 120 4.75 -7.94 0.59
N LEU A 121 4.89 -8.39 1.84
CA LEU A 121 4.34 -7.71 3.02
C LEU A 121 4.98 -6.34 3.23
N ALA A 122 6.27 -6.18 2.95
CA ALA A 122 6.94 -4.90 3.01
C ALA A 122 6.41 -3.93 1.92
N TYR A 123 6.19 -4.40 0.69
CA TYR A 123 5.54 -3.61 -0.35
C TYR A 123 4.10 -3.22 0.02
N LYS A 124 3.33 -4.11 0.65
CA LYS A 124 1.98 -3.78 1.13
C LYS A 124 2.03 -2.67 2.18
N ARG A 125 2.91 -2.75 3.18
CA ARG A 125 3.10 -1.66 4.17
C ARG A 125 3.45 -0.33 3.52
N ALA A 126 4.34 -0.33 2.53
CA ALA A 126 4.72 0.88 1.80
C ALA A 126 3.53 1.46 1.01
N SER A 127 2.78 0.62 0.30
CA SER A 127 1.61 1.06 -0.46
C SER A 127 0.49 1.61 0.44
N ASP A 128 0.22 0.96 1.56
CA ASP A 128 -0.79 1.39 2.53
C ASP A 128 -0.44 2.75 3.15
N ALA A 129 0.84 2.98 3.48
CA ALA A 129 1.30 4.26 3.97
C ALA A 129 1.16 5.38 2.91
N LEU A 130 1.47 5.09 1.63
CA LEU A 130 1.27 6.06 0.54
C LEU A 130 -0.22 6.35 0.28
N LEU A 131 -1.09 5.34 0.35
CA LEU A 131 -2.54 5.53 0.20
C LEU A 131 -3.10 6.43 1.31
N LYS A 132 -2.69 6.20 2.56
CA LYS A 132 -3.05 7.06 3.70
C LYS A 132 -2.53 8.49 3.49
N LEU A 133 -1.27 8.64 3.11
CA LEU A 133 -0.69 9.95 2.84
C LEU A 133 -1.41 10.68 1.70
N HIS A 134 -1.82 9.98 0.65
CA HIS A 134 -2.52 10.59 -0.47
C HIS A 134 -3.84 11.25 -0.04
N SER A 135 -4.54 10.68 0.93
CA SER A 135 -5.78 11.26 1.48
C SER A 135 -5.52 12.48 2.36
N LEU A 136 -4.31 12.60 2.93
CA LEU A 136 -3.92 13.71 3.83
C LEU A 136 -3.23 14.87 3.07
N GLY A 137 -2.49 14.54 2.00
CA GLY A 137 -1.69 15.51 1.24
C GLY A 137 -0.27 15.70 1.77
N ILE A 138 0.61 16.22 0.89
CA ILE A 138 2.06 16.35 1.15
C ILE A 138 2.43 17.37 2.23
N SER A 139 1.54 18.31 2.56
CA SER A 139 1.76 19.33 3.60
C SER A 139 1.26 18.90 4.99
N HIS A 140 0.56 17.78 5.09
CA HIS A 140 0.00 17.31 6.36
C HIS A 140 1.11 16.96 7.36
N PRO A 141 0.96 17.25 8.66
CA PRO A 141 1.97 16.96 9.68
C PRO A 141 2.42 15.49 9.74
N MET A 142 1.53 14.55 9.42
CA MET A 142 1.85 13.10 9.35
C MET A 142 2.62 12.69 8.11
N CYS A 143 2.84 13.58 7.15
CA CYS A 143 3.52 13.26 5.89
C CYS A 143 4.92 12.66 6.13
N GLN A 144 5.69 13.28 7.00
CA GLN A 144 7.05 12.84 7.31
C GLN A 144 7.07 11.43 7.92
N GLU A 145 6.16 11.15 8.85
CA GLU A 145 6.05 9.83 9.49
C GLU A 145 5.63 8.75 8.48
N LEU A 146 4.63 9.02 7.65
CA LEU A 146 4.18 8.07 6.64
C LEU A 146 5.25 7.82 5.57
N LEU A 147 5.93 8.85 5.10
CA LEU A 147 7.08 8.70 4.19
C LEU A 147 8.21 7.89 4.85
N GLN A 148 8.46 8.07 6.14
CA GLN A 148 9.45 7.27 6.86
C GLN A 148 9.05 5.79 6.92
N VAL A 149 7.76 5.46 7.11
CA VAL A 149 7.26 4.08 7.02
C VAL A 149 7.51 3.50 5.63
N VAL A 150 7.26 4.27 4.56
CA VAL A 150 7.54 3.85 3.17
C VAL A 150 9.02 3.55 2.98
N LYS A 151 9.88 4.47 3.42
CA LYS A 151 11.35 4.33 3.33
C LYS A 151 11.83 3.05 4.01
N VAL A 152 11.42 2.82 5.27
CA VAL A 152 11.79 1.61 6.02
C VAL A 152 11.28 0.36 5.30
N SER A 153 10.04 0.36 4.83
CA SER A 153 9.45 -0.78 4.15
C SER A 153 10.17 -1.13 2.83
N LEU A 154 10.60 -0.13 2.04
CA LEU A 154 11.38 -0.39 0.82
C LEU A 154 12.79 -0.91 1.12
N ASN A 155 13.41 -0.45 2.20
CA ASN A 155 14.66 -1.03 2.69
C ASN A 155 14.48 -2.51 3.09
N ASP A 156 13.37 -2.86 3.77
CA ASP A 156 13.05 -4.24 4.11
C ASP A 156 12.89 -5.12 2.85
N VAL A 157 12.35 -4.57 1.76
CA VAL A 157 12.28 -5.26 0.45
C VAL A 157 13.69 -5.56 -0.05
N ILE A 158 14.56 -4.54 -0.11
CA ILE A 158 15.93 -4.68 -0.62
C ILE A 158 16.70 -5.70 0.22
N GLN A 159 16.60 -5.63 1.54
CA GLN A 159 17.30 -6.58 2.44
C GLN A 159 16.77 -8.01 2.29
N SER A 160 15.44 -8.18 2.19
CA SER A 160 14.83 -9.50 2.00
C SER A 160 15.25 -10.12 0.68
N ASN A 161 15.27 -9.34 -0.39
CA ASN A 161 15.72 -9.77 -1.71
C ASN A 161 17.21 -10.11 -1.69
N GLN A 162 18.05 -9.26 -1.08
CA GLN A 162 19.50 -9.50 -1.01
C GLN A 162 19.79 -10.80 -0.30
N PHE A 163 19.17 -11.05 0.86
CA PHE A 163 19.35 -12.30 1.58
C PHE A 163 18.92 -13.52 0.74
N LEU A 164 17.78 -13.41 0.06
CA LEU A 164 17.31 -14.47 -0.83
C LEU A 164 18.32 -14.77 -1.93
N PHE A 165 18.82 -13.74 -2.61
CA PHE A 165 19.74 -13.91 -3.74
C PHE A 165 21.13 -14.40 -3.33
N ASP A 166 21.54 -14.16 -2.09
CA ASP A 166 22.82 -14.65 -1.56
C ASP A 166 22.74 -16.11 -1.16
N GLN A 167 21.58 -16.59 -0.71
CA GLN A 167 21.41 -17.94 -0.16
C GLN A 167 20.75 -18.94 -1.11
N LEU A 168 20.00 -18.47 -2.12
CA LEU A 168 19.24 -19.33 -3.00
C LEU A 168 20.16 -20.02 -4.03
N SER A 169 20.12 -21.36 -4.08
CA SER A 169 20.76 -22.14 -5.12
C SER A 169 20.08 -21.89 -6.48
N VAL A 170 20.86 -21.48 -7.48
CA VAL A 170 20.38 -21.23 -8.85
C VAL A 170 19.81 -22.51 -9.46
N ASP A 171 20.56 -23.63 -9.34
CA ASP A 171 20.17 -24.90 -9.94
C ASP A 171 18.91 -25.47 -9.29
N ASP A 172 18.83 -25.49 -7.95
CA ASP A 172 17.67 -25.98 -7.24
C ASP A 172 16.42 -25.16 -7.58
N PHE A 173 16.57 -23.83 -7.62
CA PHE A 173 15.45 -22.96 -7.98
C PHE A 173 15.03 -23.17 -9.43
N PHE A 174 15.95 -23.09 -10.38
CA PHE A 174 15.66 -23.11 -11.81
C PHE A 174 15.10 -24.47 -12.27
N PHE A 175 15.70 -25.57 -11.85
CA PHE A 175 15.33 -26.91 -12.32
C PHE A 175 14.28 -27.61 -11.45
N SER A 176 14.21 -27.30 -10.16
CA SER A 176 13.35 -28.03 -9.24
C SER A 176 12.11 -27.25 -8.78
N VAL A 177 12.24 -25.94 -8.52
CA VAL A 177 11.16 -25.10 -7.98
C VAL A 177 10.38 -24.38 -9.09
N ARG A 178 11.08 -23.62 -9.92
CA ARG A 178 10.48 -22.78 -10.97
C ARG A 178 9.53 -23.52 -11.93
N PRO A 179 9.77 -24.79 -12.33
CA PRO A 179 8.88 -25.50 -13.25
C PRO A 179 7.44 -25.64 -12.77
N TYR A 180 7.17 -25.62 -11.47
CA TYR A 180 5.80 -25.65 -10.94
C TYR A 180 5.02 -24.37 -11.18
N TYR A 181 5.69 -23.26 -11.44
CA TYR A 181 5.10 -21.94 -11.67
C TYR A 181 4.82 -21.64 -13.15
N LYS A 182 4.95 -22.63 -14.04
CA LYS A 182 4.69 -22.47 -15.47
C LYS A 182 3.18 -22.45 -15.78
N PRO A 183 2.76 -21.88 -16.94
CA PRO A 183 1.38 -21.86 -17.39
C PRO A 183 0.78 -23.28 -17.52
N TYR A 184 -0.52 -23.42 -17.27
CA TYR A 184 -1.26 -24.65 -17.47
C TYR A 184 -2.71 -24.40 -17.89
N HIS A 185 -3.34 -25.41 -18.48
CA HIS A 185 -4.74 -25.37 -18.87
C HIS A 185 -5.70 -25.53 -17.69
N VAL A 186 -6.75 -24.69 -17.66
CA VAL A 186 -7.97 -24.92 -16.90
C VAL A 186 -9.12 -24.91 -17.91
N GLY A 187 -9.77 -26.04 -18.12
CA GLY A 187 -10.68 -26.23 -19.23
C GLY A 187 -9.97 -26.03 -20.58
N PHE A 188 -10.47 -25.11 -21.39
CA PHE A 188 -9.91 -24.75 -22.70
C PHE A 188 -8.93 -23.57 -22.63
N GLN A 189 -8.85 -22.89 -21.49
CA GLN A 189 -8.05 -21.68 -21.35
C GLN A 189 -6.69 -22.00 -20.72
N VAL A 190 -5.60 -21.51 -21.34
CA VAL A 190 -4.28 -21.49 -20.71
C VAL A 190 -4.19 -20.24 -19.82
N TYR A 191 -3.95 -20.47 -18.55
CA TYR A 191 -3.64 -19.39 -17.61
C TYR A 191 -2.13 -19.30 -17.41
N ARG A 192 -1.59 -18.09 -17.36
CA ARG A 192 -0.17 -17.91 -17.03
C ARG A 192 0.12 -18.45 -15.63
N GLY A 193 1.34 -18.84 -15.38
CA GLY A 193 1.80 -19.33 -14.09
C GLY A 193 1.76 -18.24 -13.00
N ALA A 194 1.81 -18.66 -11.75
CA ALA A 194 1.81 -17.74 -10.62
C ALA A 194 3.06 -16.85 -10.65
N ASN A 195 2.88 -15.56 -10.38
CA ASN A 195 3.94 -14.57 -10.37
C ASN A 195 3.89 -13.79 -9.06
N ALA A 196 5.03 -13.63 -8.40
CA ALA A 196 5.15 -12.89 -7.15
C ALA A 196 4.70 -11.42 -7.27
N GLY A 197 4.74 -10.85 -8.47
CA GLY A 197 4.25 -9.51 -8.75
C GLY A 197 2.74 -9.39 -9.00
N ASP A 198 1.95 -10.46 -8.83
CA ASP A 198 0.49 -10.44 -9.02
C ASP A 198 -0.24 -9.89 -7.77
N PHE A 199 0.17 -8.71 -7.30
CA PHE A 199 -0.50 -7.94 -6.26
C PHE A 199 -0.37 -6.44 -6.56
N ALA A 200 -1.26 -5.62 -5.97
CA ALA A 200 -1.34 -4.20 -6.31
C ALA A 200 -0.18 -3.37 -5.76
N GLY A 201 0.42 -3.74 -4.62
CA GLY A 201 1.31 -2.88 -3.84
C GLY A 201 2.43 -2.22 -4.64
N ILE A 202 3.16 -2.97 -5.49
CA ILE A 202 4.23 -2.40 -6.32
C ILE A 202 3.67 -1.36 -7.30
N ASN A 203 2.53 -1.67 -7.95
CA ASN A 203 1.94 -0.77 -8.94
C ASN A 203 1.30 0.47 -8.29
N VAL A 204 0.77 0.34 -7.07
CA VAL A 204 0.33 1.48 -6.25
C VAL A 204 1.50 2.42 -5.96
N ILE A 205 2.65 1.88 -5.55
CA ILE A 205 3.87 2.66 -5.32
C ILE A 205 4.33 3.34 -6.60
N ASP A 206 4.40 2.61 -7.73
CA ASP A 206 4.74 3.14 -9.05
C ASP A 206 3.92 4.38 -9.41
N ILE A 207 2.59 4.29 -9.22
CA ILE A 207 1.63 5.33 -9.61
C ILE A 207 1.65 6.50 -8.63
N LEU A 208 1.60 6.22 -7.31
CA LEU A 208 1.53 7.28 -6.31
C LEU A 208 2.85 8.05 -6.20
N LEU A 209 3.99 7.40 -6.35
CA LEU A 209 5.26 8.14 -6.49
C LEU A 209 5.30 8.93 -7.80
N GLY A 210 4.56 8.51 -8.82
CA GLY A 210 4.54 9.14 -10.14
C GLY A 210 5.71 8.74 -11.05
N LEU A 211 6.42 7.65 -10.71
CA LEU A 211 7.53 7.14 -11.51
C LEU A 211 7.04 6.40 -12.76
N CYS A 212 5.91 5.69 -12.64
CA CYS A 212 5.21 5.09 -13.78
C CYS A 212 3.82 5.74 -13.91
N LEU A 213 3.51 6.23 -15.10
CA LEU A 213 2.24 6.91 -15.35
C LEU A 213 1.20 5.91 -15.82
N ALA A 214 0.07 5.80 -15.11
CA ALA A 214 -1.03 4.91 -15.46
C ALA A 214 -1.63 5.18 -16.86
N LYS A 215 -1.44 6.39 -17.39
CA LYS A 215 -1.91 6.80 -18.73
C LYS A 215 -0.89 6.49 -19.84
N GLU A 216 0.33 6.08 -19.51
CA GLU A 216 1.33 5.71 -20.52
C GLU A 216 0.95 4.35 -21.13
N PRO A 217 0.84 4.24 -22.48
CA PRO A 217 0.24 3.06 -23.12
C PRO A 217 0.88 1.73 -22.75
N ALA A 218 2.22 1.65 -22.74
CA ALA A 218 2.91 0.39 -22.43
C ALA A 218 2.77 0.00 -20.95
N TYR A 219 2.80 0.97 -20.02
CA TYR A 219 2.56 0.71 -18.60
C TYR A 219 1.09 0.35 -18.33
N SER A 220 0.16 1.07 -18.97
CA SER A 220 -1.28 0.77 -18.89
C SER A 220 -1.59 -0.65 -19.37
N GLN A 221 -1.01 -1.09 -20.49
CA GLN A 221 -1.18 -2.45 -21.00
C GLN A 221 -0.67 -3.48 -19.99
N MET A 222 0.50 -3.26 -19.38
CA MET A 222 1.04 -4.13 -18.34
C MET A 222 0.10 -4.21 -17.12
N LEU A 223 -0.52 -3.10 -16.71
CA LEU A 223 -1.50 -3.11 -15.62
C LEU A 223 -2.73 -3.95 -15.98
N VAL A 224 -3.27 -3.79 -17.21
CA VAL A 224 -4.42 -4.57 -17.71
C VAL A 224 -4.09 -6.05 -17.73
N ASP A 225 -2.92 -6.44 -18.21
CA ASP A 225 -2.49 -7.84 -18.29
C ASP A 225 -2.34 -8.49 -16.93
N LYS A 226 -2.02 -7.73 -15.90
CA LYS A 226 -1.90 -8.20 -14.52
C LYS A 226 -3.23 -8.20 -13.77
N PHE A 227 -4.12 -7.28 -14.10
CA PHE A 227 -5.28 -6.93 -13.31
C PHE A 227 -6.14 -8.14 -12.93
N MET A 228 -6.47 -8.97 -13.93
CA MET A 228 -7.29 -10.17 -13.70
C MET A 228 -6.66 -11.23 -12.79
N TYR A 229 -5.32 -11.15 -12.59
CA TYR A 229 -4.57 -12.12 -11.77
C TYR A 229 -4.37 -11.68 -10.32
N MET A 230 -4.80 -10.47 -9.98
CA MET A 230 -4.77 -9.93 -8.63
C MET A 230 -5.99 -10.37 -7.82
N MET A 231 -5.88 -10.32 -6.51
CA MET A 231 -7.02 -10.47 -5.61
C MET A 231 -8.07 -9.38 -5.87
N PRO A 232 -9.37 -9.63 -5.65
CA PRO A 232 -10.42 -8.64 -5.88
C PRO A 232 -10.20 -7.31 -5.13
N GLU A 233 -9.72 -7.37 -3.89
CA GLU A 233 -9.34 -6.20 -3.10
C GLU A 233 -8.22 -5.39 -3.79
N ASP A 234 -7.15 -6.06 -4.21
CA ASP A 234 -6.03 -5.45 -4.93
C ASP A 234 -6.48 -4.82 -6.26
N GLN A 235 -7.43 -5.43 -6.96
CA GLN A 235 -8.03 -4.86 -8.16
C GLN A 235 -8.76 -3.55 -7.86
N GLY A 236 -9.53 -3.50 -6.76
CA GLY A 236 -10.23 -2.31 -6.31
C GLY A 236 -9.26 -1.17 -5.98
N ILE A 237 -8.25 -1.45 -5.18
CA ILE A 237 -7.21 -0.50 -4.79
C ILE A 237 -6.47 0.06 -6.02
N LEU A 238 -6.05 -0.80 -6.94
CA LEU A 238 -5.32 -0.38 -8.13
C LEU A 238 -6.19 0.48 -9.05
N ARG A 239 -7.46 0.11 -9.25
CA ARG A 239 -8.42 0.87 -10.07
C ARG A 239 -8.64 2.28 -9.54
N ASP A 240 -8.76 2.41 -8.23
CA ASP A 240 -8.88 3.70 -7.57
C ASP A 240 -7.57 4.51 -7.72
N CYS A 241 -6.43 3.89 -7.46
CA CYS A 241 -5.12 4.51 -7.55
C CYS A 241 -4.81 5.07 -8.96
N MET A 242 -5.22 4.37 -10.03
CA MET A 242 -5.02 4.82 -11.41
C MET A 242 -5.70 6.15 -11.75
N ARG A 243 -6.63 6.61 -10.93
CA ARG A 243 -7.37 7.88 -11.10
C ARG A 243 -6.80 9.03 -10.28
N ARG A 244 -5.85 8.74 -9.40
CA ARG A 244 -5.28 9.72 -8.46
C ARG A 244 -4.14 10.51 -9.11
N THR A 245 -3.86 11.70 -8.58
CA THR A 245 -2.63 12.44 -8.84
C THR A 245 -1.44 11.76 -8.18
N SER A 246 -0.23 12.02 -8.65
CA SER A 246 0.97 11.49 -8.02
C SER A 246 1.58 12.50 -7.04
N PHE A 247 2.28 12.01 -6.03
CA PHE A 247 3.07 12.87 -5.13
C PHE A 247 4.14 13.67 -5.88
N MET A 248 4.72 13.12 -6.95
CA MET A 248 5.66 13.86 -7.78
C MET A 248 5.00 15.11 -8.37
N ASP A 249 3.78 14.97 -8.90
CA ASP A 249 3.03 16.09 -9.44
C ASP A 249 2.62 17.08 -8.33
N ASP A 250 2.26 16.58 -7.15
CA ASP A 250 1.93 17.42 -5.99
C ASP A 250 3.16 18.26 -5.56
N PHE A 251 4.34 17.64 -5.47
CA PHE A 251 5.59 18.38 -5.17
C PHE A 251 5.98 19.37 -6.28
N LEU A 252 5.76 19.03 -7.54
CA LEU A 252 6.04 19.93 -8.67
C LEU A 252 5.08 21.13 -8.69
N ASN A 253 3.83 20.95 -8.32
CA ASN A 253 2.80 21.98 -8.34
C ASN A 253 2.73 22.80 -7.04
N ALA A 254 3.39 22.37 -5.97
CA ALA A 254 3.39 23.07 -4.70
C ALA A 254 3.96 24.49 -4.83
N THR A 255 3.21 25.47 -4.33
CA THR A 255 3.59 26.90 -4.32
C THR A 255 4.58 27.23 -3.20
N ASP A 256 4.51 26.51 -2.08
CA ASP A 256 5.27 26.76 -0.86
C ASP A 256 6.63 26.06 -0.84
N SER A 257 7.32 26.03 -1.98
CA SER A 257 8.61 25.33 -2.13
C SER A 257 9.72 25.81 -1.16
N ASN A 258 9.54 26.97 -0.53
CA ASN A 258 10.44 27.53 0.47
C ASN A 258 10.16 27.04 1.90
N ALA A 259 8.96 26.51 2.16
CA ALA A 259 8.56 26.07 3.48
C ALA A 259 9.44 24.90 3.99
N LYS A 260 9.64 24.84 5.30
CA LYS A 260 10.45 23.78 5.92
C LYS A 260 9.84 22.40 5.67
N TRP A 261 8.52 22.27 5.87
CA TRP A 261 7.80 21.01 5.64
C TRP A 261 8.00 20.49 4.20
N TYR A 262 7.97 21.41 3.21
CA TYR A 262 8.15 21.03 1.81
C TYR A 262 9.53 20.41 1.57
N LYS A 263 10.58 21.01 2.11
CA LYS A 263 11.97 20.53 1.93
C LYS A 263 12.20 19.20 2.64
N ASP A 264 11.73 19.09 3.87
CA ASP A 264 11.89 17.86 4.65
C ASP A 264 11.15 16.68 3.98
N ASN A 265 9.89 16.91 3.59
CA ASN A 265 9.08 15.89 2.94
C ASN A 265 9.59 15.56 1.53
N LEU A 266 10.03 16.57 0.76
CA LEU A 266 10.63 16.36 -0.56
C LEU A 266 11.94 15.55 -0.47
N THR A 267 12.76 15.79 0.55
CA THR A 267 14.00 15.03 0.77
C THR A 267 13.67 13.55 0.94
N LEU A 268 12.74 13.22 1.85
CA LEU A 268 12.30 11.82 2.06
C LEU A 268 11.65 11.23 0.82
N PHE A 269 10.83 12.01 0.11
CA PHE A 269 10.20 11.56 -1.14
C PHE A 269 11.23 11.17 -2.20
N LEU A 270 12.28 11.97 -2.40
CA LEU A 270 13.34 11.66 -3.36
C LEU A 270 14.15 10.44 -2.94
N GLU A 271 14.45 10.26 -1.66
CA GLU A 271 15.09 9.06 -1.13
C GLU A 271 14.23 7.80 -1.37
N ILE A 272 12.91 7.91 -1.21
CA ILE A 272 11.95 6.82 -1.49
C ILE A 272 11.93 6.48 -2.98
N CYS A 273 11.93 7.48 -3.87
CA CYS A 273 12.02 7.25 -5.31
C CYS A 273 13.32 6.50 -5.67
N GLU A 274 14.43 6.88 -5.06
CA GLU A 274 15.73 6.24 -5.23
C GLU A 274 15.70 4.77 -4.77
N LEU A 275 15.18 4.50 -3.57
CA LEU A 275 15.04 3.14 -3.03
C LEU A 275 14.12 2.25 -3.88
N HIS A 276 13.02 2.81 -4.42
CA HIS A 276 12.15 2.05 -5.32
C HIS A 276 12.83 1.69 -6.63
N GLY A 277 13.63 2.60 -7.19
CA GLY A 277 14.49 2.35 -8.35
C GLY A 277 15.59 1.31 -8.05
N GLU A 278 16.21 1.38 -6.87
CA GLU A 278 17.20 0.40 -6.40
C GLU A 278 16.61 -1.01 -6.28
N ALA A 279 15.44 -1.15 -5.64
CA ALA A 279 14.73 -2.41 -5.53
C ALA A 279 14.40 -3.01 -6.91
N ALA A 280 13.98 -2.17 -7.88
CA ALA A 280 13.72 -2.60 -9.24
C ALA A 280 15.01 -3.05 -9.97
N THR A 281 16.10 -2.34 -9.77
CA THR A 281 17.42 -2.67 -10.35
C THR A 281 17.97 -3.97 -9.75
N GLN A 282 17.87 -4.14 -8.43
CA GLN A 282 18.24 -5.37 -7.75
C GLN A 282 17.45 -6.57 -8.30
N HIS A 283 16.13 -6.44 -8.42
CA HIS A 283 15.28 -7.49 -8.97
C HIS A 283 15.67 -7.86 -10.40
N HIS A 284 15.94 -6.86 -11.25
CA HIS A 284 16.34 -7.12 -12.63
C HIS A 284 17.71 -7.85 -12.70
N ASN A 285 18.73 -7.30 -12.06
CA ASN A 285 20.11 -7.79 -12.18
C ASN A 285 20.31 -9.11 -11.44
N GLN A 286 19.71 -9.29 -10.28
CA GLN A 286 19.97 -10.47 -9.44
C GLN A 286 18.95 -11.60 -9.66
N LEU A 287 17.66 -11.30 -9.85
CA LEU A 287 16.67 -12.35 -10.09
C LEU A 287 16.58 -12.72 -11.57
N VAL A 288 16.34 -11.72 -12.45
CA VAL A 288 16.06 -12.00 -13.85
C VAL A 288 17.30 -12.50 -14.59
N GLU A 289 18.43 -11.84 -14.44
CA GLU A 289 19.67 -12.23 -15.11
C GLU A 289 20.29 -13.49 -14.51
N LYS A 290 20.46 -13.54 -13.18
CA LYS A 290 21.16 -14.64 -12.50
C LYS A 290 20.35 -15.94 -12.47
N TYR A 291 19.04 -15.87 -12.19
CA TYR A 291 18.20 -17.06 -11.96
C TYR A 291 17.32 -17.45 -13.15
N ILE A 292 17.22 -16.64 -14.19
CA ILE A 292 16.38 -16.92 -15.34
C ILE A 292 17.17 -16.86 -16.65
N ALA A 293 17.78 -15.72 -17.00
CA ALA A 293 18.44 -15.55 -18.28
C ALA A 293 19.70 -16.41 -18.42
N THR A 294 20.62 -16.34 -17.46
CA THR A 294 21.88 -17.08 -17.50
C THR A 294 21.69 -18.60 -17.56
N PRO A 295 20.86 -19.24 -16.69
CA PRO A 295 20.61 -20.67 -16.79
C PRO A 295 19.90 -21.07 -18.08
N SER A 296 19.00 -20.22 -18.61
CA SER A 296 18.30 -20.49 -19.89
C SER A 296 19.27 -20.56 -21.08
N ASN A 297 20.32 -19.76 -21.11
CA ASN A 297 21.33 -19.74 -22.15
C ASN A 297 22.17 -21.02 -22.22
N SER A 298 22.22 -21.79 -21.13
CA SER A 298 22.99 -23.06 -21.06
C SER A 298 22.18 -24.28 -21.54
N LEU A 299 20.86 -24.12 -21.76
CA LEU A 299 19.99 -25.20 -22.21
C LEU A 299 19.96 -25.29 -23.74
N LYS A 300 19.87 -26.54 -24.28
CA LYS A 300 19.65 -26.73 -25.71
C LYS A 300 18.23 -26.32 -26.08
N GLU A 301 18.05 -25.79 -27.30
CA GLU A 301 16.77 -25.30 -27.83
C GLU A 301 15.60 -26.28 -27.65
N THR A 302 15.87 -27.58 -27.66
CA THR A 302 14.85 -28.65 -27.48
C THR A 302 14.35 -28.80 -26.02
N GLN A 303 14.99 -28.17 -25.03
CA GLN A 303 14.63 -28.25 -23.62
C GLN A 303 14.00 -26.95 -23.09
N LEU A 304 14.09 -25.87 -23.87
CA LEU A 304 13.46 -24.60 -23.58
C LEU A 304 12.02 -24.64 -24.10
N ASP A 305 11.09 -24.87 -23.21
CA ASP A 305 9.80 -24.21 -23.42
C ASP A 305 10.10 -22.70 -23.42
N ASN A 306 10.07 -22.06 -24.58
CA ASN A 306 10.31 -20.62 -24.76
C ASN A 306 9.31 -19.73 -24.01
N ILE A 307 8.44 -20.34 -23.17
CA ILE A 307 7.39 -19.68 -22.41
C ILE A 307 7.85 -19.53 -20.96
N THR A 308 7.95 -18.27 -20.52
CA THR A 308 8.20 -17.91 -19.13
C THR A 308 6.95 -18.17 -18.26
N ALA A 309 7.08 -18.12 -16.92
CA ALA A 309 5.93 -18.20 -16.03
C ALA A 309 4.86 -17.13 -16.32
N SER A 310 5.26 -15.97 -16.85
CA SER A 310 4.38 -14.85 -17.23
C SER A 310 3.75 -15.00 -18.64
N GLY A 311 4.13 -16.00 -19.41
CA GLY A 311 3.57 -16.29 -20.76
C GLY A 311 4.42 -15.79 -21.93
N PRO A 312 4.94 -14.55 -22.00
CA PRO A 312 5.74 -14.07 -23.12
C PRO A 312 7.08 -14.81 -23.29
N PRO A 313 7.66 -14.83 -24.50
CA PRO A 313 9.04 -15.28 -24.72
C PRO A 313 10.03 -14.55 -23.82
N LEU A 314 11.11 -15.23 -23.43
CA LEU A 314 12.09 -14.72 -22.47
C LEU A 314 12.69 -13.37 -22.87
N GLU A 315 13.05 -13.18 -24.13
CA GLU A 315 13.64 -11.93 -24.65
C GLU A 315 12.66 -10.75 -24.52
N VAL A 316 11.38 -10.98 -24.84
CA VAL A 316 10.33 -9.97 -24.70
C VAL A 316 10.13 -9.60 -23.23
N LEU A 317 10.15 -10.58 -22.33
CA LEU A 317 10.01 -10.36 -20.90
C LEU A 317 11.21 -9.57 -20.35
N ILE A 318 12.43 -9.93 -20.69
CA ILE A 318 13.65 -9.23 -20.24
C ILE A 318 13.62 -7.77 -20.69
N SER A 319 13.32 -7.51 -21.97
CA SER A 319 13.21 -6.14 -22.50
C SER A 319 12.12 -5.32 -21.79
N ALA A 320 10.96 -5.92 -21.50
CA ALA A 320 9.88 -5.26 -20.79
C ALA A 320 10.26 -4.93 -19.33
N LEU A 321 10.95 -5.85 -18.64
CA LEU A 321 11.40 -5.66 -17.26
C LEU A 321 12.53 -4.62 -17.18
N GLU A 322 13.43 -4.57 -18.18
CA GLU A 322 14.45 -3.52 -18.28
C GLU A 322 13.81 -2.13 -18.39
N LYS A 323 12.85 -1.96 -19.30
CA LYS A 323 12.12 -0.70 -19.46
C LYS A 323 11.36 -0.30 -18.19
N LEU A 324 10.79 -1.28 -17.46
CA LEU A 324 10.10 -1.04 -16.22
C LEU A 324 11.06 -0.62 -15.10
N ARG A 325 12.24 -1.28 -15.00
CA ARG A 325 13.33 -0.88 -14.10
C ARG A 325 13.70 0.58 -14.33
N ASP A 326 13.92 0.96 -15.59
CA ASP A 326 14.39 2.30 -15.93
C ASP A 326 13.32 3.39 -15.70
N ARG A 327 12.03 3.06 -15.83
CA ARG A 327 10.94 3.95 -15.38
C ARG A 327 10.98 4.15 -13.88
N ARG A 328 11.09 3.09 -13.09
CA ARG A 328 11.14 3.12 -11.62
C ARG A 328 12.37 3.85 -11.09
N ALA A 329 13.49 3.71 -11.76
CA ALA A 329 14.73 4.42 -11.45
C ALA A 329 14.75 5.86 -11.98
N ALA A 330 13.72 6.31 -12.68
CA ALA A 330 13.69 7.58 -13.42
C ALA A 330 14.98 7.79 -14.24
N ALA A 331 15.42 6.78 -14.97
CA ALA A 331 16.66 6.81 -15.73
C ALA A 331 16.60 7.85 -16.87
N ASP A 332 17.75 8.42 -17.22
CA ASP A 332 17.87 9.33 -18.38
C ASP A 332 17.80 8.52 -19.69
N ARG A 333 16.61 8.37 -20.23
CA ARG A 333 16.34 7.65 -21.48
C ARG A 333 15.44 8.45 -22.41
N ASN A 334 15.73 8.38 -23.71
CA ASN A 334 14.97 9.10 -24.74
C ASN A 334 13.98 8.19 -25.49
N ASP A 335 14.14 6.87 -25.40
CA ASP A 335 13.33 5.88 -26.11
C ASP A 335 12.08 5.43 -25.34
N ILE A 336 12.01 5.73 -24.06
CA ILE A 336 10.84 5.50 -23.18
C ILE A 336 10.56 6.74 -22.33
N PRO A 337 9.28 7.00 -21.99
CA PRO A 337 8.96 8.08 -21.05
C PRO A 337 9.42 7.71 -19.63
N THR A 338 10.29 8.53 -19.07
CA THR A 338 10.70 8.48 -17.67
C THR A 338 10.48 9.84 -17.00
N ARG A 339 10.53 9.88 -15.67
CA ARG A 339 10.39 11.13 -14.88
C ARG A 339 11.76 11.73 -14.50
N PHE A 340 12.82 11.46 -15.27
CA PHE A 340 14.16 11.96 -15.01
C PHE A 340 14.21 13.48 -14.84
N LYS A 341 13.63 14.23 -15.78
CA LYS A 341 13.64 15.71 -15.76
C LYS A 341 12.87 16.28 -14.57
N ASP A 342 11.82 15.60 -14.15
CA ASP A 342 11.01 16.00 -13.00
C ASP A 342 11.78 15.78 -11.68
N ILE A 343 12.44 14.63 -11.54
CA ILE A 343 13.34 14.35 -10.41
C ILE A 343 14.46 15.39 -10.33
N GLU A 344 15.11 15.72 -11.46
CA GLU A 344 16.14 16.76 -11.49
C GLU A 344 15.59 18.15 -11.13
N THR A 345 14.38 18.47 -11.57
CA THR A 345 13.70 19.71 -11.19
C THR A 345 13.47 19.78 -9.67
N LEU A 346 12.99 18.70 -9.06
CA LEU A 346 12.77 18.61 -7.62
C LEU A 346 14.09 18.67 -6.83
N LYS A 347 15.13 17.95 -7.27
CA LYS A 347 16.47 18.03 -6.68
C LYS A 347 17.04 19.44 -6.74
N ASN A 348 16.82 20.17 -7.84
CA ASN A 348 17.28 21.54 -7.99
C ASN A 348 16.51 22.53 -7.09
N ARG A 349 15.24 22.25 -6.78
CA ARG A 349 14.49 23.02 -5.76
C ARG A 349 15.12 22.89 -4.37
N LEU A 350 15.61 21.72 -3.98
CA LEU A 350 16.35 21.55 -2.72
C LEU A 350 17.68 22.29 -2.70
N LYS A 351 18.44 22.27 -3.81
CA LYS A 351 19.76 22.93 -3.90
C LYS A 351 19.68 24.45 -3.83
N LYS A 352 18.65 25.06 -4.42
CA LYS A 352 18.48 26.53 -4.45
C LYS A 352 18.22 27.14 -3.07
N HIS A 353 17.94 26.34 -2.06
CA HIS A 353 17.48 26.81 -0.77
C HIS A 353 18.18 26.14 0.43
N SER A 354 19.50 26.09 0.42
CA SER A 354 20.24 25.77 1.64
C SER A 354 20.16 26.95 2.63
N THR A 355 18.96 27.25 3.11
CA THR A 355 18.74 28.19 4.20
C THR A 355 18.88 27.44 5.53
N GLN A 356 19.75 27.96 6.38
CA GLN A 356 19.98 27.50 7.74
C GLN A 356 18.66 27.41 8.50
N TYR A 357 18.25 26.19 8.89
CA TYR A 357 17.03 25.98 9.67
C TYR A 357 17.13 26.69 11.01
N LYS A 358 16.16 27.54 11.31
CA LYS A 358 16.05 28.15 12.64
C LYS A 358 15.66 27.06 13.64
N ASN A 359 16.55 26.78 14.58
CA ASN A 359 16.28 25.83 15.65
C ASN A 359 15.41 26.49 16.75
N TYR A 360 14.11 26.22 16.70
CA TYR A 360 13.15 26.80 17.67
C TYR A 360 13.17 26.11 19.05
N LYS A 361 13.89 25.00 19.25
CA LYS A 361 13.98 24.33 20.57
C LYS A 361 14.44 25.30 21.67
N LYS A 362 15.30 26.23 21.34
CA LYS A 362 15.80 27.27 22.27
C LYS A 362 14.73 28.22 22.78
N ASP A 363 13.61 28.36 22.06
CA ASP A 363 12.54 29.30 22.36
C ASP A 363 11.50 28.69 23.33
N PHE A 364 11.55 27.38 23.59
CA PHE A 364 10.63 26.66 24.46
C PHE A 364 11.24 26.30 25.83
N ILE A 365 10.40 26.20 26.87
CA ILE A 365 10.76 25.62 28.16
C ILE A 365 10.69 24.10 28.03
N LEU A 366 11.85 23.47 27.83
CA LEU A 366 11.94 22.01 27.62
C LEU A 366 12.36 21.32 28.94
N THR A 367 11.96 20.07 29.08
CA THR A 367 12.41 19.16 30.14
C THR A 367 13.48 18.21 29.61
N ASN A 368 14.22 17.56 30.51
CA ASN A 368 15.20 16.53 30.16
C ASN A 368 14.56 15.21 29.74
N ALA A 369 13.21 15.11 29.79
CA ALA A 369 12.44 13.93 29.36
C ALA A 369 11.78 14.17 28.02
N ASN A 370 11.46 13.06 27.32
CA ASN A 370 10.66 13.11 26.12
C ASN A 370 9.21 13.50 26.47
N TYR A 371 8.76 14.64 25.99
CA TYR A 371 7.41 15.13 26.22
C TYR A 371 6.48 14.71 25.09
N LEU A 372 5.53 13.81 25.36
CA LEU A 372 4.63 13.22 24.34
C LEU A 372 3.20 13.76 24.42
N LEU A 373 2.90 14.70 25.32
CA LEU A 373 1.55 15.25 25.55
C LEU A 373 1.23 16.51 24.75
N ASN A 374 1.99 16.83 23.70
CA ASN A 374 1.76 18.02 22.88
C ASN A 374 0.37 18.06 22.20
N HIS A 375 -0.27 16.91 22.02
CA HIS A 375 -1.64 16.80 21.54
C HIS A 375 -2.68 17.39 22.50
N SER A 376 -2.37 17.46 23.79
CA SER A 376 -3.24 18.01 24.84
C SER A 376 -2.77 19.40 25.27
N VAL A 377 -1.54 19.50 25.76
CA VAL A 377 -0.95 20.78 26.21
C VAL A 377 0.48 20.87 25.69
N GLY A 378 0.72 21.81 24.79
CA GLY A 378 2.06 22.09 24.25
C GLY A 378 3.01 22.66 25.28
N ARG A 379 4.32 22.59 25.02
CA ARG A 379 5.33 23.24 25.88
C ARG A 379 5.27 24.74 25.72
N PRO A 380 5.35 25.51 26.82
CA PRO A 380 5.30 26.96 26.75
C PRO A 380 6.60 27.55 26.14
N LEU A 381 6.46 28.68 25.48
CA LEU A 381 7.59 29.52 25.09
C LEU A 381 8.23 30.14 26.36
N LYS A 382 9.51 30.43 26.32
CA LYS A 382 10.26 31.00 27.47
C LYS A 382 9.75 32.36 27.88
N ASP A 383 9.23 33.13 26.97
CA ASP A 383 8.73 34.48 27.19
C ASP A 383 7.21 34.53 27.45
N THR A 384 6.52 33.36 27.52
CA THR A 384 5.07 33.26 27.76
C THR A 384 4.65 34.01 29.03
N GLU A 385 5.39 33.83 30.12
CA GLU A 385 5.09 34.50 31.43
C GLU A 385 5.22 36.01 31.32
N THR A 386 6.29 36.51 30.69
CA THR A 386 6.52 37.92 30.48
C THR A 386 5.47 38.55 29.57
N ILE A 387 5.10 37.86 28.47
CA ILE A 387 4.07 38.33 27.55
C ILE A 387 2.73 38.38 28.27
N PHE A 388 2.36 37.33 29.01
CA PHE A 388 1.11 37.30 29.78
C PHE A 388 1.04 38.41 30.80
N THR A 389 2.11 38.62 31.56
CA THR A 389 2.19 39.68 32.58
C THR A 389 2.01 41.05 31.92
N ASN A 390 2.77 41.37 30.88
CA ASN A 390 2.78 42.71 30.28
C ASN A 390 1.50 43.00 29.47
N GLN A 391 0.94 41.99 28.78
CA GLN A 391 -0.21 42.23 27.89
C GLN A 391 -1.57 41.97 28.52
N PHE A 392 -1.62 41.17 29.60
CA PHE A 392 -2.86 40.84 30.26
C PHE A 392 -2.93 41.31 31.68
N PHE A 393 -1.96 40.94 32.55
CA PHE A 393 -2.04 41.17 33.99
C PHE A 393 -1.77 42.65 34.36
N GLU A 394 -0.75 43.26 33.83
CA GLU A 394 -0.42 44.68 34.11
C GLU A 394 -1.53 45.63 33.66
N PRO A 395 -2.08 45.57 32.45
CA PRO A 395 -3.22 46.40 32.08
C PRO A 395 -4.41 46.27 33.00
N TRP A 396 -4.65 45.07 33.55
CA TRP A 396 -5.74 44.83 34.47
C TRP A 396 -5.47 45.35 35.87
N SER A 397 -4.24 45.19 36.36
CA SER A 397 -3.90 45.48 37.77
C SER A 397 -3.47 46.93 38.01
N SER A 398 -2.89 47.60 37.01
CA SER A 398 -2.27 48.94 37.16
C SER A 398 -2.99 50.08 36.35
N SER A 399 -3.85 49.73 35.42
CA SER A 399 -4.59 50.76 34.67
C SER A 399 -5.74 51.33 35.46
N LEU A 400 -5.95 52.66 35.34
CA LEU A 400 -7.17 53.32 35.83
C LEU A 400 -8.34 53.25 34.84
N ASP A 401 -8.04 52.82 33.59
CA ASP A 401 -9.01 52.62 32.50
C ASP A 401 -9.33 51.17 32.25
N GLU A 402 -10.42 50.90 31.58
CA GLU A 402 -10.82 49.52 31.17
C GLU A 402 -9.79 48.94 30.19
N PRO A 403 -9.25 47.73 30.44
CA PRO A 403 -8.19 47.15 29.59
C PRO A 403 -8.68 46.60 28.27
N TRP A 404 -9.97 46.66 27.93
CA TRP A 404 -10.56 46.08 26.73
C TRP A 404 -9.90 46.57 25.45
N ASN A 405 -9.50 47.83 25.38
CA ASN A 405 -8.82 48.39 24.19
C ASN A 405 -7.45 47.72 23.90
N GLN A 406 -6.85 47.04 24.89
CA GLN A 406 -5.61 46.29 24.74
C GLN A 406 -5.88 44.81 24.50
N TRP A 407 -6.93 44.24 25.06
CA TRP A 407 -7.24 42.82 24.99
C TRP A 407 -7.97 42.42 23.70
N LEU A 408 -8.95 43.21 23.22
CA LEU A 408 -9.72 42.85 22.02
C LEU A 408 -8.84 42.71 20.75
N PRO A 409 -7.82 43.55 20.50
CA PRO A 409 -6.95 43.38 19.35
C PRO A 409 -6.16 42.05 19.36
N VAL A 410 -5.98 41.39 20.49
CA VAL A 410 -5.33 40.08 20.60
C VAL A 410 -6.13 39.02 19.84
N ILE A 411 -7.47 39.08 19.89
CA ILE A 411 -8.36 38.17 19.16
C ILE A 411 -8.18 38.37 17.64
N ASP A 412 -8.12 39.65 17.21
CA ASP A 412 -7.92 40.01 15.81
C ASP A 412 -6.55 39.52 15.30
N HIS A 413 -5.50 39.68 16.09
CA HIS A 413 -4.17 39.18 15.76
C HIS A 413 -4.17 37.67 15.64
N PHE A 414 -4.75 36.95 16.61
CA PHE A 414 -4.85 35.51 16.62
C PHE A 414 -5.58 34.94 15.38
N THR A 415 -6.72 35.55 15.01
CA THR A 415 -7.47 35.13 13.81
C THR A 415 -6.74 35.43 12.51
N ASN A 416 -5.96 36.53 12.45
CA ASN A 416 -5.11 36.83 11.31
C ASN A 416 -3.98 35.82 11.15
N GLU A 417 -3.31 35.39 12.24
CA GLU A 417 -2.27 34.38 12.19
C GLU A 417 -2.83 33.00 11.78
N LEU A 418 -4.03 32.65 12.27
CA LEU A 418 -4.73 31.45 11.81
C LEU A 418 -5.08 31.53 10.33
N ALA A 419 -5.56 32.66 9.85
CA ALA A 419 -5.87 32.86 8.44
C ALA A 419 -4.66 32.65 7.54
N GLN A 420 -3.49 33.16 7.94
CA GLN A 420 -2.24 32.92 7.23
C GLN A 420 -1.82 31.42 7.27
N LEU A 421 -1.92 30.80 8.45
CA LEU A 421 -1.54 29.40 8.64
C LEU A 421 -2.36 28.44 7.78
N PHE A 422 -3.68 28.70 7.68
CA PHE A 422 -4.64 27.86 6.97
C PHE A 422 -4.96 28.31 5.55
N ASN A 423 -4.28 29.36 5.05
CA ASN A 423 -4.56 29.97 3.75
C ASN A 423 -6.05 30.31 3.56
N ALA A 424 -6.63 30.92 4.57
CA ALA A 424 -8.03 31.26 4.68
C ALA A 424 -8.23 32.75 4.95
N LYS A 425 -9.47 33.20 5.10
CA LYS A 425 -9.80 34.59 5.48
C LYS A 425 -9.98 34.69 6.99
N LYS A 426 -9.67 35.85 7.57
CA LYS A 426 -9.83 36.12 8.99
C LYS A 426 -11.25 35.85 9.50
N GLU A 427 -12.25 36.21 8.69
CA GLU A 427 -13.66 36.06 9.00
C GLU A 427 -14.14 34.61 9.09
N GLU A 428 -13.34 33.67 8.60
CA GLU A 428 -13.65 32.23 8.65
C GLU A 428 -13.27 31.59 10.02
N PHE A 429 -12.65 32.38 10.92
CA PHE A 429 -12.25 31.92 12.24
C PHE A 429 -13.08 32.56 13.36
N CYS A 430 -13.61 31.74 14.22
CA CYS A 430 -14.33 32.16 15.43
C CYS A 430 -13.70 31.49 16.66
N PRO A 431 -12.76 32.14 17.35
CA PRO A 431 -12.13 31.58 18.55
C PRO A 431 -13.16 31.24 19.64
N GLN A 432 -12.98 30.08 20.25
CA GLN A 432 -13.83 29.57 21.33
C GLN A 432 -12.98 29.23 22.55
N ILE A 433 -13.58 29.34 23.73
CA ILE A 433 -12.88 29.06 25.01
C ILE A 433 -12.56 27.58 25.17
N ASN A 434 -13.33 26.69 24.56
CA ASN A 434 -13.11 25.24 24.54
C ASN A 434 -13.97 24.57 23.47
N LEU A 435 -13.67 23.29 23.18
CA LEU A 435 -14.37 22.49 22.20
C LEU A 435 -15.88 22.33 22.50
N SER A 436 -16.25 22.12 23.76
CA SER A 436 -17.65 21.94 24.18
C SER A 436 -18.48 23.19 23.89
N SER A 437 -17.94 24.38 24.15
CA SER A 437 -18.57 25.67 23.83
C SER A 437 -18.73 25.87 22.33
N GLY A 438 -17.70 25.52 21.54
CA GLY A 438 -17.74 25.56 20.08
C GLY A 438 -18.82 24.63 19.52
N LEU A 439 -18.84 23.38 19.95
CA LEU A 439 -19.84 22.40 19.51
C LEU A 439 -21.26 22.83 19.86
N THR A 440 -21.49 23.32 21.09
CA THR A 440 -22.82 23.84 21.51
C THR A 440 -23.28 24.96 20.59
N LYS A 441 -22.43 25.93 20.28
CA LYS A 441 -22.77 27.05 19.40
C LYS A 441 -23.08 26.60 17.97
N ILE A 442 -22.28 25.65 17.43
CA ILE A 442 -22.54 25.09 16.11
C ILE A 442 -23.92 24.42 16.07
N LEU A 443 -24.24 23.56 17.05
CA LEU A 443 -25.53 22.86 17.11
C LEU A 443 -26.72 23.82 17.20
N GLN A 444 -26.52 24.92 17.91
CA GLN A 444 -27.59 25.95 18.14
C GLN A 444 -27.66 27.03 17.04
N SER A 445 -26.65 27.12 16.16
CA SER A 445 -26.63 28.16 15.12
C SER A 445 -27.53 27.86 13.92
N PHE A 446 -27.99 26.63 13.76
CA PHE A 446 -28.87 26.24 12.65
C PHE A 446 -30.34 26.26 13.08
N GLU A 447 -31.10 27.25 12.65
CA GLU A 447 -32.53 27.37 12.95
C GLU A 447 -33.34 26.16 12.52
N GLU A 448 -32.97 25.54 11.39
CA GLU A 448 -33.63 24.35 10.88
C GLU A 448 -33.51 23.13 11.82
N ASN A 449 -32.50 23.10 12.66
CA ASN A 449 -32.23 21.98 13.56
C ASN A 449 -33.15 21.96 14.77
N GLN A 450 -33.78 23.09 15.11
CA GLN A 450 -34.66 23.17 16.28
C GLN A 450 -36.00 22.47 16.06
N ASN A 451 -36.43 22.31 14.81
CA ASN A 451 -37.75 21.79 14.43
C ASN A 451 -37.70 20.42 13.72
N LYS A 452 -36.51 19.88 13.40
CA LYS A 452 -36.36 18.59 12.71
C LYS A 452 -35.67 17.58 13.61
N LYS A 453 -36.06 16.30 13.48
CA LYS A 453 -35.34 15.21 14.11
C LYS A 453 -33.91 15.14 13.51
N MET A 454 -32.90 15.37 14.33
CA MET A 454 -31.50 15.20 13.96
C MET A 454 -31.02 13.81 14.32
N VAL A 455 -30.20 13.21 13.47
CA VAL A 455 -29.45 12.01 13.77
C VAL A 455 -27.96 12.39 13.75
N VAL A 456 -27.28 12.24 14.87
CA VAL A 456 -25.87 12.54 15.01
C VAL A 456 -25.12 11.22 15.16
N LEU A 457 -24.12 11.03 14.30
CA LEU A 457 -23.20 9.91 14.39
C LEU A 457 -21.99 10.33 15.22
N MET A 458 -21.57 9.49 16.14
CA MET A 458 -20.32 9.66 16.87
C MET A 458 -19.72 8.29 17.22
N SER A 459 -18.41 8.22 17.40
CA SER A 459 -17.75 6.99 17.84
C SER A 459 -17.78 6.85 19.36
N GLU A 460 -17.83 5.61 19.86
CA GLU A 460 -17.64 5.30 21.28
C GLU A 460 -16.24 5.69 21.80
N VAL A 461 -15.26 5.86 20.90
CA VAL A 461 -13.88 6.27 21.25
C VAL A 461 -13.67 7.78 21.20
N ASP A 462 -14.67 8.55 20.79
CA ASP A 462 -14.61 10.03 20.83
C ASP A 462 -14.52 10.54 22.27
N PHE A 463 -14.01 11.78 22.41
CA PHE A 463 -13.85 12.39 23.71
C PHE A 463 -15.21 12.50 24.43
N PRO A 464 -15.35 11.94 25.65
CA PRO A 464 -16.64 11.80 26.33
C PRO A 464 -17.41 13.11 26.52
N GLY A 465 -16.69 14.23 26.68
CA GLY A 465 -17.29 15.57 26.81
C GLY A 465 -18.15 15.96 25.63
N MET A 466 -17.84 15.45 24.41
CA MET A 466 -18.66 15.71 23.20
C MET A 466 -20.02 15.01 23.31
N GLY A 467 -20.05 13.77 23.77
CA GLY A 467 -21.30 13.03 24.01
C GLY A 467 -22.21 13.74 25.02
N PHE A 468 -21.67 14.26 26.11
CA PHE A 468 -22.45 15.04 27.09
C PHE A 468 -23.00 16.35 26.48
N VAL A 469 -22.22 17.04 25.65
CA VAL A 469 -22.69 18.24 24.96
C VAL A 469 -23.84 17.89 24.02
N LEU A 470 -23.70 16.84 23.21
CA LEU A 470 -24.75 16.40 22.29
C LEU A 470 -26.05 16.06 23.03
N GLN A 471 -25.97 15.31 24.14
CA GLN A 471 -27.14 14.98 24.97
C GLN A 471 -27.90 16.19 25.51
N LYS A 472 -27.23 17.32 25.70
CA LYS A 472 -27.82 18.54 26.31
C LYS A 472 -28.13 19.65 25.32
N ALA A 473 -27.39 19.74 24.22
CA ALA A 473 -27.49 20.80 23.24
C ALA A 473 -28.44 20.43 22.07
N LEU A 474 -28.64 19.15 21.81
CA LEU A 474 -29.54 18.69 20.78
C LEU A 474 -31.00 18.80 21.20
N PRO A 475 -31.95 19.04 20.28
CA PRO A 475 -33.38 18.95 20.53
C PRO A 475 -33.78 17.59 21.10
N ASN A 476 -34.77 17.57 22.00
CA ASN A 476 -35.20 16.35 22.74
C ASN A 476 -35.65 15.17 21.84
N HIS A 477 -35.99 15.44 20.57
CA HIS A 477 -36.41 14.41 19.61
C HIS A 477 -35.26 13.93 18.71
N SER A 478 -34.02 14.36 18.97
CA SER A 478 -32.85 13.96 18.23
C SER A 478 -32.31 12.59 18.70
N GLU A 479 -31.56 11.90 17.84
CA GLU A 479 -31.02 10.59 18.07
C GLU A 479 -29.50 10.65 17.95
N ILE A 480 -28.78 10.08 18.92
CA ILE A 480 -27.33 9.90 18.83
C ILE A 480 -27.07 8.41 18.55
N ARG A 481 -26.37 8.13 17.47
CA ARG A 481 -25.91 6.78 17.10
C ARG A 481 -24.43 6.66 17.33
N PHE A 482 -24.04 5.58 18.00
CA PHE A 482 -22.64 5.31 18.29
C PHE A 482 -22.09 4.26 17.35
N ILE A 483 -20.94 4.54 16.77
CA ILE A 483 -20.11 3.55 16.12
C ILE A 483 -19.35 2.81 17.22
N PRO A 484 -19.46 1.45 17.26
CA PRO A 484 -18.82 0.67 18.30
C PRO A 484 -17.31 0.82 18.31
N SER A 485 -16.69 0.81 19.48
CA SER A 485 -15.23 0.95 19.69
C SER A 485 -14.37 -0.12 19.01
N LYS A 486 -14.97 -1.25 18.62
CA LYS A 486 -14.32 -2.33 17.87
C LYS A 486 -14.18 -2.04 16.37
N GLU A 487 -14.94 -1.09 15.84
CA GLU A 487 -14.92 -0.73 14.42
C GLU A 487 -13.77 0.26 14.13
N ASP A 488 -13.22 0.17 12.94
CA ASP A 488 -12.18 1.13 12.48
C ASP A 488 -12.86 2.41 12.00
N VAL A 489 -12.83 3.44 12.84
CA VAL A 489 -13.41 4.77 12.51
C VAL A 489 -12.71 5.48 11.35
N THR A 490 -11.59 4.97 10.86
CA THR A 490 -10.93 5.48 9.65
C THR A 490 -11.49 4.86 8.37
N ASP A 491 -12.27 3.79 8.48
CA ASP A 491 -13.00 3.19 7.37
C ASP A 491 -14.34 3.94 7.18
N TYR A 492 -14.47 4.63 6.04
CA TYR A 492 -15.68 5.41 5.72
C TYR A 492 -16.95 4.55 5.59
N THR A 493 -16.83 3.24 5.40
CA THR A 493 -17.99 2.34 5.28
C THR A 493 -18.66 2.07 6.63
N VAL A 494 -17.99 2.40 7.72
CA VAL A 494 -18.48 2.25 9.10
C VAL A 494 -19.42 3.42 9.47
N TRP A 495 -19.29 4.57 8.79
CA TRP A 495 -20.10 5.77 9.00
C TRP A 495 -21.34 5.77 8.11
#